data_eb62e332ff0610d61cdabf0ae468f576
#
_entry.id   eb62e332ff0610d61cdabf0ae468f576
#
_cell.length_a   1.000
_cell.length_b   1.000
_cell.length_c   1.000
_cell.angle_alpha   90.00
_cell.angle_beta   90.00
_cell.angle_gamma   90.00
#
_symmetry.space_group_name_H-M   'P 1'
#
loop_
_entity.id
_entity.type
_entity.pdbx_description
1 polymer ?
#
loop_
_entity_poly.entity_id
_entity_poly.type
_entity_poly.pdbx_seq_one_letter_code
_entity_poly.pdbx_strand_id
1 'polypeptide(L)'
;MKKSLFFISYCLLLLSVQFIFAQAPKPKTINIENADLVEVNEVLVPDGVLLTGNVKVNHDGIVLTCNKAYVFKKENYLKAFGNVQLVQGDTLFLNSKYAEYSGNSKKAFATGDAVMSSPDATLQTDTINFDRNIQQVFYNTKGTIVNKDNTLVSKSGRYFVAEKKFQFLTEVTITNPKYVIKSNHLDYYSNSGHTYLFGPSTITSKTNYIYTEKGFYDTKKNLAHFLRKSYIKYDDRLIEGDSLYYNRNIEFASATRNVKITDSINRGIVKGHYAEIYKLKDSMFVTKRAVAINLVEKDSVYIHGQKLMVTGKEGERILRAYKNVRFYKIDMSGKCDSIHSNSKTALTKLIGNPILWNGESQITGDIMHLIGDNTTKKLDSLKVLNNTFIVSRDTLGTGYNQVKGLNLFGKFKEGKLHDVDVIKNTEVVYYMRNDDNQLIGINKNVSSKINLILENNDIETITFFNKVDGDVYPEADLPENARKLKGLKWRGDERIKSKDDIFTAEDNELNDKLVQEGKDQEAKDKTTPMKVRKETLDYDKKKPAVNKTSTTKASTTKTKK
;
A
#
# COMPACT_ATOMS: atom_id res chain seq x y z
N MET A 1 4.89 -28.90 77.88
CA MET A 1 4.85 -27.44 78.16
C MET A 1 5.48 -26.57 77.04
N LYS A 2 6.43 -27.00 76.21
CA LYS A 2 7.02 -26.14 75.15
C LYS A 2 6.15 -25.92 73.89
N LYS A 3 5.17 -26.77 73.60
CA LYS A 3 4.28 -26.62 72.42
C LYS A 3 3.09 -25.64 72.70
N SER A 4 2.68 -25.47 73.96
CA SER A 4 1.60 -24.56 74.31
C SER A 4 2.06 -23.10 74.34
N LEU A 5 3.33 -22.83 74.65
CA LEU A 5 3.89 -21.46 74.66
C LEU A 5 4.04 -20.90 73.22
N PHE A 6 4.36 -21.76 72.25
CA PHE A 6 4.51 -21.36 70.83
C PHE A 6 3.15 -21.00 70.18
N PHE A 7 2.08 -21.70 70.63
CA PHE A 7 0.72 -21.41 70.10
C PHE A 7 0.16 -20.11 70.65
N ILE A 8 0.43 -19.79 71.92
CA ILE A 8 0.04 -18.54 72.57
C ILE A 8 0.81 -17.33 71.97
N SER A 9 2.11 -17.50 71.68
CA SER A 9 2.92 -16.47 71.02
C SER A 9 2.47 -16.22 69.57
N TYR A 10 2.02 -17.25 68.84
CA TYR A 10 1.52 -17.14 67.47
C TYR A 10 0.12 -16.47 67.42
N CYS A 11 -0.74 -16.78 68.39
CA CYS A 11 -2.04 -16.10 68.54
C CYS A 11 -1.91 -14.63 68.99
N LEU A 12 -0.93 -14.27 69.80
CA LEU A 12 -0.62 -12.89 70.19
C LEU A 12 -0.02 -12.08 69.02
N LEU A 13 0.75 -12.71 68.14
CA LEU A 13 1.29 -12.11 66.91
C LEU A 13 0.18 -11.86 65.86
N LEU A 14 -0.81 -12.76 65.77
CA LEU A 14 -1.97 -12.60 64.90
C LEU A 14 -2.97 -11.53 65.39
N LEU A 15 -3.07 -11.28 66.69
CA LEU A 15 -3.89 -10.21 67.26
C LEU A 15 -3.24 -8.82 67.13
N SER A 16 -1.92 -8.73 66.99
CA SER A 16 -1.24 -7.43 66.78
C SER A 16 -1.33 -6.92 65.35
N VAL A 17 -1.70 -7.77 64.35
CA VAL A 17 -1.85 -7.38 62.94
C VAL A 17 -3.22 -6.72 62.63
N GLN A 18 -4.17 -6.76 63.56
CA GLN A 18 -5.52 -6.24 63.31
C GLN A 18 -5.72 -4.74 63.62
N PHE A 19 -4.69 -4.00 64.03
CA PHE A 19 -4.82 -2.56 64.34
C PHE A 19 -4.08 -1.61 63.42
N ILE A 20 -3.73 -2.05 62.18
CA ILE A 20 -3.42 -1.09 61.13
C ILE A 20 -4.73 -0.74 60.41
N PHE A 21 -5.66 -0.08 61.10
CA PHE A 21 -6.62 0.76 60.43
C PHE A 21 -5.80 1.87 59.78
N ALA A 22 -5.57 1.76 58.47
CA ALA A 22 -5.16 2.89 57.69
C ALA A 22 -6.23 3.98 57.89
N GLN A 23 -5.95 4.97 58.73
CA GLN A 23 -6.79 6.17 58.81
C GLN A 23 -6.85 6.70 57.38
N ALA A 24 -8.04 6.67 56.78
CA ALA A 24 -8.25 7.35 55.51
C ALA A 24 -7.68 8.77 55.64
N PRO A 25 -6.79 9.21 54.77
CA PRO A 25 -6.18 10.52 54.88
C PRO A 25 -7.29 11.55 54.95
N LYS A 26 -7.27 12.40 56.01
CA LYS A 26 -8.26 13.49 56.17
C LYS A 26 -8.35 14.24 54.82
N PRO A 27 -9.55 14.49 54.31
CA PRO A 27 -9.69 15.22 53.06
C PRO A 27 -8.98 16.57 53.22
N LYS A 28 -8.03 16.84 52.31
CA LYS A 28 -7.33 18.12 52.25
C LYS A 28 -8.37 19.20 51.96
N THR A 29 -8.31 20.32 52.68
CA THR A 29 -9.20 21.48 52.47
C THR A 29 -8.49 22.53 51.60
N ILE A 30 -9.28 23.35 50.92
CA ILE A 30 -8.77 24.53 50.21
C ILE A 30 -8.15 25.47 51.23
N ASN A 31 -6.87 25.76 51.09
CA ASN A 31 -6.12 26.67 51.95
C ASN A 31 -5.99 28.03 51.27
N ILE A 32 -6.37 29.10 51.97
CA ILE A 32 -6.20 30.49 51.53
C ILE A 32 -4.78 30.91 51.92
N GLU A 33 -3.94 31.19 50.95
CA GLU A 33 -2.54 31.64 51.16
C GLU A 33 -2.41 33.14 51.17
N ASN A 34 -3.19 33.87 50.32
CA ASN A 34 -3.15 35.31 50.22
C ASN A 34 -4.48 35.90 49.72
N ALA A 35 -4.82 37.09 50.19
CA ALA A 35 -5.79 38.03 49.63
C ALA A 35 -5.55 39.42 50.27
N ASP A 36 -5.78 40.49 49.49
CA ASP A 36 -5.64 41.85 50.02
C ASP A 36 -6.79 42.18 50.96
N LEU A 37 -8.01 41.68 50.71
CA LEU A 37 -9.19 41.85 51.53
C LEU A 37 -9.91 40.51 51.71
N VAL A 38 -10.32 40.21 52.93
CA VAL A 38 -11.10 39.03 53.32
C VAL A 38 -12.39 39.50 54.03
N GLU A 39 -13.53 39.20 53.40
CA GLU A 39 -14.83 39.57 53.93
C GLU A 39 -15.63 38.31 54.27
N VAL A 40 -16.19 38.29 55.48
CA VAL A 40 -17.15 37.29 55.97
C VAL A 40 -18.49 37.97 56.20
N ASN A 41 -19.44 37.74 55.33
CA ASN A 41 -20.76 38.35 55.38
C ASN A 41 -21.83 37.29 55.07
N GLU A 42 -22.44 36.75 56.09
CA GLU A 42 -23.44 35.67 56.00
C GLU A 42 -24.70 36.07 55.20
N VAL A 43 -24.99 37.39 55.08
CA VAL A 43 -26.14 37.88 54.27
C VAL A 43 -25.81 37.89 52.80
N LEU A 44 -24.60 38.29 52.42
CA LEU A 44 -24.15 38.40 51.02
C LEU A 44 -23.61 37.06 50.48
N VAL A 45 -22.93 36.28 51.32
CA VAL A 45 -22.28 35.00 50.95
C VAL A 45 -22.51 33.99 52.07
N PRO A 46 -23.70 33.37 52.16
CA PRO A 46 -23.99 32.38 53.19
C PRO A 46 -22.94 31.24 53.17
N ASP A 47 -22.42 30.88 54.32
CA ASP A 47 -21.38 29.85 54.53
C ASP A 47 -20.07 30.07 53.72
N GLY A 48 -19.86 31.26 53.14
CA GLY A 48 -18.72 31.56 52.27
C GLY A 48 -17.86 32.72 52.75
N VAL A 49 -16.65 32.82 52.22
CA VAL A 49 -15.71 33.91 52.43
C VAL A 49 -15.42 34.55 51.07
N LEU A 50 -15.56 35.88 51.01
CA LEU A 50 -15.18 36.67 49.85
C LEU A 50 -13.72 37.11 49.98
N LEU A 51 -12.91 36.83 48.98
CA LEU A 51 -11.52 37.24 48.83
C LEU A 51 -11.42 38.23 47.69
N THR A 52 -10.72 39.34 47.88
CA THR A 52 -10.54 40.36 46.84
C THR A 52 -9.08 40.82 46.82
N GLY A 53 -8.51 40.97 45.60
CA GLY A 53 -7.15 41.43 45.34
C GLY A 53 -6.07 40.38 45.63
N ASN A 54 -5.21 40.12 44.66
CA ASN A 54 -4.06 39.21 44.76
C ASN A 54 -4.41 37.86 45.42
N VAL A 55 -5.58 37.33 45.11
CA VAL A 55 -6.07 36.08 45.71
C VAL A 55 -5.18 34.92 45.33
N LYS A 56 -4.72 34.14 46.32
CA LYS A 56 -3.96 32.93 46.16
C LYS A 56 -4.50 31.81 47.07
N VAL A 57 -4.87 30.71 46.48
CA VAL A 57 -5.36 29.52 47.20
C VAL A 57 -4.62 28.29 46.77
N ASN A 58 -4.46 27.32 47.65
CA ASN A 58 -3.78 26.06 47.41
C ASN A 58 -4.66 24.88 47.85
N HIS A 59 -4.70 23.87 47.04
CA HIS A 59 -5.30 22.60 47.39
C HIS A 59 -4.48 21.45 46.85
N ASP A 60 -3.79 20.70 47.73
CA ASP A 60 -3.08 19.47 47.38
C ASP A 60 -2.09 19.64 46.21
N GLY A 61 -1.32 20.74 46.22
CA GLY A 61 -0.32 21.07 45.22
C GLY A 61 -0.85 21.75 43.92
N ILE A 62 -2.15 22.06 43.87
CA ILE A 62 -2.69 22.99 42.88
C ILE A 62 -2.72 24.37 43.49
N VAL A 63 -2.13 25.34 42.83
CA VAL A 63 -2.18 26.75 43.16
C VAL A 63 -3.14 27.45 42.21
N LEU A 64 -4.12 28.18 42.75
CA LEU A 64 -5.00 29.04 41.95
C LEU A 64 -4.81 30.48 42.40
N THR A 65 -4.63 31.38 41.44
CA THR A 65 -4.59 32.84 41.64
C THR A 65 -5.68 33.53 40.83
N CYS A 66 -6.25 34.63 41.38
CA CYS A 66 -7.27 35.42 40.68
C CYS A 66 -7.44 36.81 41.29
N ASN A 67 -8.29 37.64 40.68
CA ASN A 67 -8.59 38.97 41.26
C ASN A 67 -9.60 38.90 42.39
N LYS A 68 -10.56 37.95 42.32
CA LYS A 68 -11.65 37.82 43.29
C LYS A 68 -12.06 36.35 43.41
N ALA A 69 -12.36 35.88 44.61
CA ALA A 69 -12.86 34.52 44.81
C ALA A 69 -13.92 34.45 45.93
N TYR A 70 -14.83 33.49 45.79
CA TYR A 70 -15.69 33.02 46.87
C TYR A 70 -15.22 31.63 47.29
N VAL A 71 -14.92 31.46 48.57
CA VAL A 71 -14.45 30.18 49.15
C VAL A 71 -15.50 29.68 50.14
N PHE A 72 -16.06 28.50 49.88
CA PHE A 72 -17.03 27.79 50.71
C PHE A 72 -16.30 26.66 51.44
N LYS A 73 -15.85 26.96 52.68
CA LYS A 73 -14.98 26.05 53.44
C LYS A 73 -15.65 24.72 53.80
N LYS A 74 -16.94 24.73 54.14
CA LYS A 74 -17.72 23.53 54.50
C LYS A 74 -17.85 22.59 53.28
N GLU A 75 -18.08 23.15 52.10
CA GLU A 75 -18.24 22.42 50.84
C GLU A 75 -16.89 22.10 50.17
N ASN A 76 -15.81 22.70 50.70
CA ASN A 76 -14.48 22.62 50.09
C ASN A 76 -14.51 23.02 48.59
N TYR A 77 -15.12 24.19 48.30
CA TYR A 77 -15.45 24.66 46.99
C TYR A 77 -15.04 26.12 46.78
N LEU A 78 -14.64 26.44 45.57
CA LEU A 78 -14.13 27.76 45.19
C LEU A 78 -14.75 28.23 43.88
N LYS A 79 -15.14 29.53 43.80
CA LYS A 79 -15.42 30.26 42.56
C LYS A 79 -14.42 31.39 42.40
N ALA A 80 -13.71 31.45 41.28
CA ALA A 80 -12.67 32.43 41.01
C ALA A 80 -13.03 33.31 39.80
N PHE A 81 -12.75 34.59 39.88
CA PHE A 81 -13.11 35.60 38.90
C PHE A 81 -11.92 36.50 38.56
N GLY A 82 -11.75 36.79 37.27
CA GLY A 82 -10.78 37.75 36.77
C GLY A 82 -9.34 37.27 36.86
N ASN A 83 -8.65 37.16 35.71
CA ASN A 83 -7.26 36.73 35.62
C ASN A 83 -7.00 35.41 36.37
N VAL A 84 -7.91 34.45 36.22
CA VAL A 84 -7.78 33.18 36.93
C VAL A 84 -6.62 32.39 36.32
N GLN A 85 -5.67 31.98 37.16
CA GLN A 85 -4.57 31.09 36.80
C GLN A 85 -4.58 29.88 37.73
N LEU A 86 -4.55 28.68 37.13
CA LEU A 86 -4.43 27.42 37.87
C LEU A 86 -3.14 26.73 37.42
N VAL A 87 -2.30 26.37 38.39
CA VAL A 87 -0.98 25.75 38.16
C VAL A 87 -0.91 24.43 38.90
N GLN A 88 -0.52 23.38 38.24
CA GLN A 88 -0.24 22.07 38.83
C GLN A 88 1.19 21.64 38.48
N GLY A 89 2.11 21.81 39.43
CA GLY A 89 3.54 21.55 39.22
C GLY A 89 4.10 22.32 38.01
N ASP A 90 5.05 21.71 37.30
CA ASP A 90 5.66 22.27 36.10
C ASP A 90 4.99 21.79 34.80
N THR A 91 3.84 21.13 34.91
CA THR A 91 3.25 20.38 33.80
C THR A 91 1.96 20.96 33.25
N LEU A 92 1.20 21.70 34.05
CA LEU A 92 -0.10 22.21 33.65
C LEU A 92 -0.30 23.66 34.10
N PHE A 93 -0.55 24.54 33.16
CA PHE A 93 -0.89 25.94 33.35
C PHE A 93 -2.22 26.23 32.67
N LEU A 94 -3.22 26.69 33.41
CA LEU A 94 -4.53 27.05 32.89
C LEU A 94 -4.85 28.51 33.21
N ASN A 95 -5.18 29.29 32.20
CA ASN A 95 -5.63 30.68 32.33
C ASN A 95 -7.08 30.80 31.86
N SER A 96 -7.91 31.62 32.53
CA SER A 96 -9.29 31.87 32.15
C SER A 96 -9.84 33.15 32.82
N LYS A 97 -11.04 33.58 32.43
CA LYS A 97 -11.75 34.71 33.09
C LYS A 97 -12.51 34.26 34.33
N TYR A 98 -12.94 33.00 34.34
CA TYR A 98 -13.71 32.41 35.42
C TYR A 98 -13.32 30.95 35.61
N ALA A 99 -13.27 30.49 36.89
CA ALA A 99 -13.13 29.07 37.18
C ALA A 99 -13.87 28.68 38.47
N GLU A 100 -14.28 27.42 38.52
CA GLU A 100 -14.78 26.74 39.72
C GLU A 100 -13.89 25.55 40.04
N TYR A 101 -13.69 25.27 41.30
CA TYR A 101 -12.93 24.12 41.78
C TYR A 101 -13.59 23.51 43.01
N SER A 102 -13.79 22.22 42.99
CA SER A 102 -14.26 21.42 44.13
C SER A 102 -13.11 20.56 44.67
N GLY A 103 -12.67 20.84 45.88
CA GLY A 103 -11.65 20.06 46.57
C GLY A 103 -12.12 18.64 46.93
N ASN A 104 -13.42 18.46 47.20
CA ASN A 104 -14.00 17.15 47.49
C ASN A 104 -14.05 16.24 46.26
N SER A 105 -14.59 16.73 45.15
CA SER A 105 -14.66 15.98 43.90
C SER A 105 -13.36 16.01 43.07
N LYS A 106 -12.45 16.93 43.40
CA LYS A 106 -11.20 17.23 42.69
C LYS A 106 -11.43 17.54 41.21
N LYS A 107 -12.53 18.24 40.93
CA LYS A 107 -12.89 18.70 39.57
C LYS A 107 -12.79 20.19 39.45
N ALA A 108 -12.28 20.66 38.31
CA ALA A 108 -12.24 22.06 37.95
C ALA A 108 -13.01 22.30 36.64
N PHE A 109 -13.60 23.49 36.55
CA PHE A 109 -14.24 24.02 35.35
C PHE A 109 -13.69 25.43 35.14
N ALA A 110 -13.30 25.75 33.90
CA ALA A 110 -12.77 27.06 33.56
C ALA A 110 -13.38 27.54 32.24
N THR A 111 -13.80 28.80 32.18
CA THR A 111 -14.43 29.39 31.00
C THR A 111 -14.03 30.84 30.78
N GLY A 112 -14.32 31.36 29.59
CA GLY A 112 -13.95 32.70 29.17
C GLY A 112 -12.52 32.75 28.64
N ASP A 113 -12.34 32.43 27.38
CA ASP A 113 -11.07 32.38 26.68
C ASP A 113 -10.04 31.46 27.38
N ALA A 114 -10.47 30.26 27.77
CA ALA A 114 -9.63 29.33 28.50
C ALA A 114 -8.44 28.87 27.68
N VAL A 115 -7.23 29.04 28.23
CA VAL A 115 -5.96 28.63 27.63
C VAL A 115 -5.24 27.69 28.57
N MET A 116 -4.99 26.47 28.12
CA MET A 116 -4.18 25.49 28.82
C MET A 116 -2.84 25.32 28.10
N SER A 117 -1.76 25.51 28.86
CA SER A 117 -0.41 25.31 28.35
C SER A 117 0.30 24.16 29.05
N SER A 118 1.02 23.36 28.29
CA SER A 118 1.97 22.35 28.76
C SER A 118 3.31 22.56 28.03
N PRO A 119 4.42 21.91 28.43
CA PRO A 119 5.69 22.05 27.74
C PRO A 119 5.63 21.72 26.22
N ASP A 120 4.69 20.88 25.82
CA ASP A 120 4.61 20.35 24.46
C ASP A 120 3.56 21.05 23.56
N ALA A 121 2.52 21.68 24.17
CA ALA A 121 1.42 22.24 23.41
C ALA A 121 0.58 23.23 24.20
N THR A 122 -0.11 24.13 23.51
CA THR A 122 -1.09 25.06 24.06
C THR A 122 -2.47 24.77 23.45
N LEU A 123 -3.46 24.54 24.30
CA LEU A 123 -4.87 24.40 23.95
C LEU A 123 -5.60 25.73 24.22
N GLN A 124 -6.35 26.21 23.25
CA GLN A 124 -7.27 27.35 23.37
C GLN A 124 -8.70 26.87 23.10
N THR A 125 -9.62 27.19 23.98
CA THR A 125 -11.05 26.88 23.86
C THR A 125 -11.87 27.81 24.73
N ASP A 126 -13.19 27.86 24.56
CA ASP A 126 -14.04 28.65 25.44
C ASP A 126 -14.10 28.05 26.87
N THR A 127 -14.24 26.72 26.93
CA THR A 127 -14.47 26.02 28.19
C THR A 127 -13.60 24.79 28.36
N ILE A 128 -12.92 24.66 29.48
CA ILE A 128 -12.10 23.51 29.87
C ILE A 128 -12.66 22.88 31.16
N ASN A 129 -12.74 21.57 31.18
CA ASN A 129 -13.01 20.77 32.36
C ASN A 129 -11.77 19.95 32.71
N PHE A 130 -11.46 19.85 33.98
CA PHE A 130 -10.35 19.04 34.50
C PHE A 130 -10.85 18.13 35.62
N ASP A 131 -10.65 16.82 35.43
CA ASP A 131 -10.87 15.81 36.48
C ASP A 131 -9.52 15.29 36.97
N ARG A 132 -9.13 15.73 38.16
CA ARG A 132 -7.84 15.40 38.74
C ARG A 132 -7.73 13.95 39.20
N ASN A 133 -8.86 13.30 39.55
CA ASN A 133 -8.83 11.90 40.00
C ASN A 133 -8.31 10.96 38.90
N ILE A 134 -8.65 11.28 37.66
CA ILE A 134 -8.24 10.52 36.48
C ILE A 134 -7.20 11.24 35.62
N GLN A 135 -6.70 12.41 36.12
CA GLN A 135 -5.71 13.25 35.43
C GLN A 135 -6.10 13.52 33.96
N GLN A 136 -7.35 14.00 33.77
CA GLN A 136 -7.91 14.21 32.41
C GLN A 136 -8.46 15.63 32.27
N VAL A 137 -8.06 16.29 31.19
CA VAL A 137 -8.61 17.56 30.72
C VAL A 137 -9.49 17.30 29.50
N PHE A 138 -10.65 17.96 29.39
CA PHE A 138 -11.50 17.82 28.24
C PHE A 138 -12.26 19.11 27.88
N TYR A 139 -12.62 19.25 26.63
CA TYR A 139 -13.42 20.34 26.09
C TYR A 139 -14.44 19.83 25.09
N ASN A 140 -15.58 20.55 24.95
CA ASN A 140 -16.66 20.24 24.01
C ASN A 140 -17.07 21.45 23.14
N THR A 141 -16.38 22.57 23.31
CA THR A 141 -16.73 23.88 22.73
C THR A 141 -15.80 24.29 21.59
N LYS A 142 -15.32 23.33 20.79
CA LYS A 142 -14.27 23.50 19.79
C LYS A 142 -12.97 23.98 20.43
N GLY A 143 -11.88 23.27 20.16
CA GLY A 143 -10.55 23.62 20.67
C GLY A 143 -9.54 23.73 19.53
N THR A 144 -8.60 24.65 19.72
CA THR A 144 -7.42 24.79 18.87
C THR A 144 -6.20 24.45 19.69
N ILE A 145 -5.40 23.49 19.24
CA ILE A 145 -4.13 23.12 19.87
C ILE A 145 -2.99 23.51 18.93
N VAL A 146 -2.04 24.23 19.47
CA VAL A 146 -0.83 24.63 18.73
C VAL A 146 0.36 23.98 19.43
N ASN A 147 1.16 23.27 18.65
CA ASN A 147 2.50 22.86 19.05
C ASN A 147 3.51 23.39 18.02
N LYS A 148 4.81 23.09 18.21
CA LYS A 148 5.90 23.66 17.42
C LYS A 148 5.67 23.67 15.89
N ASP A 149 5.05 22.61 15.35
CA ASP A 149 4.96 22.40 13.91
C ASP A 149 3.51 22.22 13.41
N ASN A 150 2.54 22.07 14.31
CA ASN A 150 1.18 21.73 13.93
C ASN A 150 0.15 22.61 14.61
N THR A 151 -0.89 22.94 13.86
CA THR A 151 -2.14 23.47 14.41
C THR A 151 -3.22 22.39 14.27
N LEU A 152 -3.82 22.01 15.38
CA LEU A 152 -4.91 21.04 15.41
C LEU A 152 -6.19 21.74 15.83
N VAL A 153 -7.28 21.46 15.13
CA VAL A 153 -8.63 21.93 15.47
C VAL A 153 -9.56 20.72 15.56
N SER A 154 -10.41 20.67 16.58
CA SER A 154 -11.47 19.66 16.71
C SER A 154 -12.67 20.19 17.49
N LYS A 155 -13.85 19.58 17.27
CA LYS A 155 -15.07 19.95 17.99
C LYS A 155 -15.00 19.61 19.47
N SER A 156 -14.44 18.46 19.81
CA SER A 156 -14.19 18.04 21.19
C SER A 156 -12.87 17.30 21.32
N GLY A 157 -12.28 17.33 22.51
CA GLY A 157 -11.04 16.64 22.77
C GLY A 157 -10.82 16.36 24.24
N ARG A 158 -9.87 15.43 24.49
CA ARG A 158 -9.42 15.04 25.83
C ARG A 158 -7.90 14.98 25.85
N TYR A 159 -7.32 15.40 26.93
CA TYR A 159 -5.90 15.24 27.21
C TYR A 159 -5.71 14.37 28.45
N PHE A 160 -5.07 13.25 28.31
CA PHE A 160 -4.67 12.32 29.39
C PHE A 160 -3.27 12.70 29.82
N VAL A 161 -3.16 13.38 30.95
CA VAL A 161 -1.92 14.00 31.44
C VAL A 161 -0.83 12.95 31.69
N ALA A 162 -1.18 11.85 32.35
CA ALA A 162 -0.23 10.77 32.68
C ALA A 162 0.33 10.07 31.44
N GLU A 163 -0.49 9.88 30.40
CA GLU A 163 -0.13 9.21 29.16
C GLU A 163 0.49 10.17 28.13
N LYS A 164 0.40 11.49 28.35
CA LYS A 164 0.70 12.54 27.37
C LYS A 164 -0.01 12.29 26.04
N LYS A 165 -1.25 11.83 26.12
CA LYS A 165 -2.10 11.46 24.99
C LYS A 165 -3.22 12.46 24.81
N PHE A 166 -3.36 12.97 23.61
CA PHE A 166 -4.53 13.71 23.14
C PHE A 166 -5.45 12.77 22.37
N GLN A 167 -6.74 12.84 22.64
CA GLN A 167 -7.80 12.20 21.89
C GLN A 167 -8.71 13.28 21.33
N PHE A 168 -8.88 13.30 20.02
CA PHE A 168 -9.71 14.27 19.30
C PHE A 168 -10.88 13.59 18.63
N LEU A 169 -12.04 14.18 18.78
CA LEU A 169 -13.30 13.65 18.28
C LEU A 169 -14.04 14.71 17.49
N THR A 170 -14.58 14.29 16.36
CA THR A 170 -15.43 15.06 15.46
C THR A 170 -14.71 16.26 14.82
N GLU A 171 -14.74 16.31 13.51
CA GLU A 171 -14.19 17.41 12.69
C GLU A 171 -12.72 17.73 13.01
N VAL A 172 -11.90 16.69 13.18
CA VAL A 172 -10.47 16.85 13.48
C VAL A 172 -9.72 17.29 12.23
N THR A 173 -8.99 18.40 12.33
CA THR A 173 -8.08 18.86 11.29
C THR A 173 -6.71 19.17 11.91
N ILE A 174 -5.66 18.54 11.41
CA ILE A 174 -4.27 18.87 11.74
C ILE A 174 -3.65 19.54 10.52
N THR A 175 -3.17 20.74 10.68
CA THR A 175 -2.44 21.50 9.65
C THR A 175 -0.96 21.54 10.01
N ASN A 176 -0.13 21.01 9.12
CA ASN A 176 1.32 21.07 9.15
C ASN A 176 1.78 21.75 7.85
N PRO A 177 2.93 22.48 7.79
CA PRO A 177 3.41 23.09 6.55
C PRO A 177 3.55 22.13 5.37
N LYS A 178 3.68 20.83 5.62
CA LYS A 178 3.92 19.78 4.61
C LYS A 178 2.68 18.95 4.29
N TYR A 179 1.66 18.92 5.15
CA TYR A 179 0.45 18.12 4.96
C TYR A 179 -0.73 18.61 5.81
N VAL A 180 -1.92 18.18 5.43
CA VAL A 180 -3.16 18.36 6.22
C VAL A 180 -3.75 16.98 6.48
N ILE A 181 -4.09 16.69 7.75
CA ILE A 181 -4.83 15.48 8.13
C ILE A 181 -6.26 15.90 8.51
N LYS A 182 -7.26 15.21 7.98
CA LYS A 182 -8.66 15.31 8.42
C LYS A 182 -9.13 13.95 8.89
N SER A 183 -9.83 13.91 10.04
CA SER A 183 -10.31 12.67 10.66
C SER A 183 -11.55 12.96 11.51
N ASN A 184 -12.33 11.92 11.81
CA ASN A 184 -13.40 12.02 12.81
C ASN A 184 -12.97 11.59 14.20
N HIS A 185 -11.91 10.78 14.30
CA HIS A 185 -11.32 10.37 15.57
C HIS A 185 -9.82 10.14 15.39
N LEU A 186 -9.03 10.82 16.22
CA LEU A 186 -7.59 10.76 16.20
C LEU A 186 -7.02 10.76 17.60
N ASP A 187 -6.11 9.83 17.90
CA ASP A 187 -5.28 9.84 19.10
C ASP A 187 -3.86 10.26 18.75
N TYR A 188 -3.30 11.21 19.50
CA TYR A 188 -1.93 11.71 19.33
C TYR A 188 -1.15 11.63 20.63
N TYR A 189 0.01 11.01 20.60
CA TYR A 189 0.95 10.90 21.72
C TYR A 189 2.09 11.91 21.55
N SER A 190 2.11 12.98 22.34
CA SER A 190 3.07 14.08 22.18
C SER A 190 4.52 13.67 22.44
N ASN A 191 4.76 12.74 23.37
CA ASN A 191 6.09 12.24 23.70
C ASN A 191 6.73 11.43 22.57
N SER A 192 5.97 10.58 21.87
CA SER A 192 6.47 9.71 20.79
C SER A 192 6.24 10.26 19.39
N GLY A 193 5.27 11.16 19.20
CA GLY A 193 4.81 11.64 17.91
C GLY A 193 3.90 10.63 17.18
N HIS A 194 3.42 9.61 17.88
CA HIS A 194 2.55 8.60 17.31
C HIS A 194 1.12 9.13 17.14
N THR A 195 0.60 9.00 15.95
CA THR A 195 -0.77 9.38 15.60
C THR A 195 -1.55 8.17 15.14
N TYR A 196 -2.71 7.92 15.72
CA TYR A 196 -3.63 6.85 15.36
C TYR A 196 -4.90 7.45 14.76
N LEU A 197 -5.30 6.96 13.60
CA LEU A 197 -6.48 7.38 12.89
C LEU A 197 -7.56 6.30 12.98
N PHE A 198 -8.76 6.69 13.39
CA PHE A 198 -9.92 5.79 13.53
C PHE A 198 -11.08 6.31 12.70
N GLY A 199 -11.62 5.47 11.83
CA GLY A 199 -12.65 5.86 10.88
C GLY A 199 -12.11 6.65 9.68
N PRO A 200 -13.00 7.14 8.82
CA PRO A 200 -12.62 7.85 7.59
C PRO A 200 -11.66 9.01 7.87
N SER A 201 -10.47 8.91 7.31
CA SER A 201 -9.39 9.88 7.50
C SER A 201 -8.66 10.12 6.19
N THR A 202 -8.19 11.35 5.99
CA THR A 202 -7.42 11.73 4.81
C THR A 202 -6.13 12.45 5.20
N ILE A 203 -5.07 12.21 4.46
CA ILE A 203 -3.80 12.94 4.57
C ILE A 203 -3.50 13.52 3.19
N THR A 204 -3.48 14.84 3.10
CA THR A 204 -3.24 15.55 1.84
C THR A 204 -1.93 16.31 1.91
N SER A 205 -1.08 16.14 0.93
CA SER A 205 0.15 16.92 0.71
C SER A 205 0.14 17.53 -0.70
N LYS A 206 1.19 18.23 -1.08
CA LYS A 206 1.32 18.81 -2.44
C LYS A 206 1.27 17.75 -3.54
N THR A 207 1.78 16.55 -3.28
CA THR A 207 1.96 15.49 -4.29
C THR A 207 1.19 14.21 -4.01
N ASN A 208 0.63 14.06 -2.82
CA ASN A 208 -0.02 12.80 -2.42
C ASN A 208 -1.35 13.07 -1.73
N TYR A 209 -2.31 12.22 -1.99
CA TYR A 209 -3.55 12.11 -1.24
C TYR A 209 -3.68 10.68 -0.72
N ILE A 210 -3.89 10.53 0.58
CA ILE A 210 -4.04 9.23 1.24
C ILE A 210 -5.39 9.19 1.92
N TYR A 211 -6.12 8.11 1.74
CA TYR A 211 -7.33 7.78 2.47
C TYR A 211 -7.13 6.52 3.29
N THR A 212 -7.69 6.47 4.48
CA THR A 212 -7.69 5.27 5.33
C THR A 212 -8.87 5.30 6.31
N GLU A 213 -9.37 4.12 6.68
CA GLU A 213 -10.33 3.96 7.79
C GLU A 213 -9.66 3.52 9.10
N LYS A 214 -8.40 3.10 9.05
CA LYS A 214 -7.58 2.76 10.21
C LYS A 214 -6.12 2.98 9.87
N GLY A 215 -5.47 3.92 10.53
CA GLY A 215 -4.09 4.29 10.20
C GLY A 215 -3.23 4.59 11.43
N PHE A 216 -1.94 4.47 11.22
CA PHE A 216 -0.89 4.88 12.14
C PHE A 216 0.11 5.75 11.40
N TYR A 217 0.52 6.84 12.02
CA TYR A 217 1.56 7.73 11.49
C TYR A 217 2.53 8.13 12.61
N ASP A 218 3.81 7.83 12.42
CA ASP A 218 4.89 8.32 13.26
C ASP A 218 5.38 9.66 12.69
N THR A 219 5.00 10.76 13.31
CA THR A 219 5.32 12.12 12.85
C THR A 219 6.80 12.47 13.00
N LYS A 220 7.53 11.82 13.91
CA LYS A 220 8.97 12.03 14.11
C LYS A 220 9.81 11.28 13.08
N LYS A 221 9.42 10.04 12.76
CA LYS A 221 10.12 9.20 11.79
C LYS A 221 9.60 9.36 10.36
N ASN A 222 8.46 10.01 10.16
CA ASN A 222 7.76 10.13 8.88
C ASN A 222 7.39 8.77 8.25
N LEU A 223 6.94 7.83 9.08
CA LEU A 223 6.53 6.49 8.69
C LEU A 223 5.03 6.32 8.91
N ALA A 224 4.35 5.69 7.98
CA ALA A 224 2.93 5.43 8.08
C ALA A 224 2.56 3.99 7.74
N HIS A 225 1.51 3.50 8.39
CA HIS A 225 0.83 2.25 8.07
C HIS A 225 -0.67 2.52 7.96
N PHE A 226 -1.27 2.12 6.87
CA PHE A 226 -2.69 2.28 6.59
C PHE A 226 -3.32 0.91 6.40
N LEU A 227 -4.39 0.69 7.13
CA LEU A 227 -5.14 -0.55 7.15
C LEU A 227 -6.60 -0.24 6.84
N ARG A 228 -7.34 -1.16 6.25
CA ARG A 228 -8.76 -1.06 6.01
C ARG A 228 -9.15 0.04 5.02
N LYS A 229 -9.56 -0.38 3.84
CA LYS A 229 -10.03 0.45 2.73
C LYS A 229 -9.07 1.61 2.40
N SER A 230 -7.78 1.34 2.48
CA SER A 230 -6.78 2.39 2.31
C SER A 230 -6.30 2.48 0.88
N TYR A 231 -6.04 3.71 0.44
CA TYR A 231 -5.39 3.95 -0.84
C TYR A 231 -4.48 5.18 -0.80
N ILE A 232 -3.49 5.16 -1.65
CA ILE A 232 -2.57 6.28 -1.89
C ILE A 232 -2.73 6.71 -3.35
N LYS A 233 -3.09 7.97 -3.56
CA LYS A 233 -3.08 8.59 -4.89
C LYS A 233 -1.90 9.54 -4.98
N TYR A 234 -1.07 9.35 -6.00
CA TYR A 234 0.01 10.28 -6.33
C TYR A 234 0.18 10.34 -7.85
N ASP A 235 0.35 11.55 -8.37
CA ASP A 235 0.38 11.82 -9.81
C ASP A 235 -0.82 11.13 -10.50
N ASP A 236 -0.58 10.31 -11.51
CA ASP A 236 -1.56 9.55 -12.29
C ASP A 236 -1.90 8.16 -11.71
N ARG A 237 -1.37 7.82 -10.53
CA ARG A 237 -1.47 6.47 -9.95
C ARG A 237 -2.33 6.42 -8.71
N LEU A 238 -3.12 5.35 -8.64
CA LEU A 238 -3.87 4.95 -7.46
C LEU A 238 -3.36 3.60 -6.97
N ILE A 239 -2.89 3.53 -5.73
CA ILE A 239 -2.35 2.34 -5.09
C ILE A 239 -3.33 1.89 -4.01
N GLU A 240 -3.83 0.68 -4.13
CA GLU A 240 -4.79 0.03 -3.23
C GLU A 240 -4.19 -1.26 -2.68
N GLY A 241 -4.58 -1.65 -1.48
CA GLY A 241 -4.19 -2.91 -0.83
C GLY A 241 -4.77 -3.02 0.57
N ASP A 242 -4.76 -4.23 1.15
CA ASP A 242 -5.28 -4.44 2.52
C ASP A 242 -4.42 -3.73 3.57
N SER A 243 -3.11 -3.63 3.31
CA SER A 243 -2.17 -2.90 4.15
C SER A 243 -1.20 -2.12 3.28
N LEU A 244 -1.07 -0.84 3.58
CA LEU A 244 -0.14 0.07 2.92
C LEU A 244 0.86 0.58 3.93
N TYR A 245 2.14 0.57 3.56
CA TYR A 245 3.23 1.21 4.28
C TYR A 245 3.76 2.38 3.46
N TYR A 246 4.11 3.48 4.11
CA TYR A 246 4.70 4.63 3.46
C TYR A 246 5.83 5.21 4.29
N ASN A 247 7.00 5.37 3.68
CA ASN A 247 8.14 6.08 4.24
C ASN A 247 8.37 7.38 3.44
N ARG A 248 8.01 8.49 4.05
CA ARG A 248 8.06 9.80 3.43
C ARG A 248 9.49 10.30 3.19
N ASN A 249 10.47 9.90 4.01
CA ASN A 249 11.83 10.40 3.91
C ASN A 249 12.52 9.95 2.62
N ILE A 250 12.16 8.79 2.11
CA ILE A 250 12.71 8.17 0.89
C ILE A 250 11.67 7.98 -0.20
N GLU A 251 10.47 8.52 -0.01
CA GLU A 251 9.32 8.39 -0.92
C GLU A 251 9.09 6.94 -1.39
N PHE A 252 9.12 6.03 -0.43
CA PHE A 252 8.90 4.60 -0.62
C PHE A 252 7.53 4.20 -0.10
N ALA A 253 6.81 3.39 -0.88
CA ALA A 253 5.59 2.75 -0.44
C ALA A 253 5.63 1.24 -0.69
N SER A 254 4.95 0.47 0.14
CA SER A 254 4.64 -0.93 -0.15
C SER A 254 3.18 -1.24 0.12
N ALA A 255 2.64 -2.18 -0.64
CA ALA A 255 1.28 -2.66 -0.51
C ALA A 255 1.26 -4.18 -0.36
N THR A 256 0.40 -4.68 0.51
CA THR A 256 0.33 -6.10 0.84
C THR A 256 -1.11 -6.58 0.79
N ARG A 257 -1.34 -7.72 0.15
CA ARG A 257 -2.61 -8.39 -0.14
C ARG A 257 -3.58 -7.52 -0.95
N ASN A 258 -4.30 -8.14 -1.87
CA ASN A 258 -5.28 -7.48 -2.76
C ASN A 258 -4.75 -6.19 -3.40
N VAL A 259 -3.45 -6.22 -3.76
CA VAL A 259 -2.79 -5.06 -4.35
C VAL A 259 -3.37 -4.77 -5.72
N LYS A 260 -3.73 -3.50 -5.94
CA LYS A 260 -4.13 -2.99 -7.24
C LYS A 260 -3.51 -1.61 -7.44
N ILE A 261 -2.75 -1.46 -8.50
CA ILE A 261 -2.16 -0.19 -8.91
C ILE A 261 -2.76 0.19 -10.26
N THR A 262 -3.47 1.31 -10.29
CA THR A 262 -4.10 1.84 -11.50
C THR A 262 -3.31 3.04 -12.00
N ASP A 263 -2.92 3.00 -13.27
CA ASP A 263 -2.31 4.10 -14.02
C ASP A 263 -3.37 4.65 -14.96
N SER A 264 -3.91 5.84 -14.66
CA SER A 264 -5.06 6.40 -15.39
C SER A 264 -4.69 6.90 -16.78
N ILE A 265 -3.47 7.38 -16.98
CA ILE A 265 -3.00 7.93 -18.25
C ILE A 265 -2.70 6.81 -19.25
N ASN A 266 -1.98 5.78 -18.83
CA ASN A 266 -1.65 4.65 -19.70
C ASN A 266 -2.74 3.58 -19.73
N ARG A 267 -3.89 3.80 -19.08
CA ARG A 267 -5.01 2.83 -18.98
C ARG A 267 -4.55 1.44 -18.54
N GLY A 268 -3.56 1.42 -17.63
CA GLY A 268 -2.94 0.20 -17.13
C GLY A 268 -3.36 -0.12 -15.71
N ILE A 269 -3.51 -1.40 -15.41
CA ILE A 269 -3.75 -1.91 -14.06
C ILE A 269 -2.72 -3.00 -13.78
N VAL A 270 -2.05 -2.93 -12.61
CA VAL A 270 -1.19 -4.02 -12.15
C VAL A 270 -1.76 -4.56 -10.84
N LYS A 271 -1.98 -5.86 -10.76
CA LYS A 271 -2.51 -6.55 -9.57
C LYS A 271 -1.52 -7.59 -9.05
N GLY A 272 -1.66 -7.94 -7.78
CA GLY A 272 -0.90 -8.99 -7.11
C GLY A 272 -1.13 -8.97 -5.61
N HIS A 273 -0.27 -9.62 -4.83
CA HIS A 273 -0.41 -9.61 -3.37
C HIS A 273 0.73 -8.93 -2.63
N TYR A 274 1.74 -8.44 -3.36
CA TYR A 274 2.80 -7.61 -2.80
C TYR A 274 3.34 -6.66 -3.85
N ALA A 275 3.50 -5.39 -3.48
CA ALA A 275 4.10 -4.36 -4.32
C ALA A 275 5.05 -3.47 -3.52
N GLU A 276 6.07 -2.97 -4.21
CA GLU A 276 6.93 -1.88 -3.75
C GLU A 276 7.00 -0.78 -4.80
N ILE A 277 6.92 0.46 -4.34
CA ILE A 277 6.92 1.66 -5.16
C ILE A 277 8.03 2.58 -4.69
N TYR A 278 8.93 2.92 -5.58
CA TYR A 278 10.08 3.80 -5.37
C TYR A 278 9.88 5.07 -6.19
N LYS A 279 9.18 6.05 -5.63
CA LYS A 279 8.79 7.26 -6.35
C LYS A 279 9.99 8.02 -6.91
N LEU A 280 11.05 8.19 -6.13
CA LEU A 280 12.29 8.89 -6.57
C LEU A 280 13.01 8.21 -7.74
N LYS A 281 12.67 6.95 -8.05
CA LYS A 281 13.27 6.15 -9.13
C LYS A 281 12.29 5.89 -10.28
N ASP A 282 11.10 6.47 -10.23
CA ASP A 282 10.00 6.12 -11.16
C ASP A 282 9.91 4.61 -11.39
N SER A 283 9.98 3.84 -10.30
CA SER A 283 10.05 2.38 -10.36
C SER A 283 9.09 1.74 -9.39
N MET A 284 8.43 0.69 -9.83
CA MET A 284 7.62 -0.18 -8.98
C MET A 284 7.76 -1.64 -9.41
N PHE A 285 7.53 -2.56 -8.49
CA PHE A 285 7.33 -3.95 -8.86
C PHE A 285 6.17 -4.58 -8.08
N VAL A 286 5.60 -5.61 -8.68
CA VAL A 286 4.51 -6.42 -8.10
C VAL A 286 4.88 -7.89 -8.20
N THR A 287 4.58 -8.65 -7.15
CA THR A 287 4.82 -10.09 -7.05
C THR A 287 3.63 -10.80 -6.41
N LYS A 288 3.72 -12.10 -6.28
CA LYS A 288 2.68 -12.98 -5.71
C LYS A 288 1.40 -12.91 -6.53
N ARG A 289 1.33 -13.74 -7.55
CA ARG A 289 0.25 -13.78 -8.54
C ARG A 289 0.10 -12.45 -9.29
N ALA A 290 1.24 -11.89 -9.73
CA ALA A 290 1.26 -10.58 -10.38
C ALA A 290 0.67 -10.65 -11.79
N VAL A 291 -0.18 -9.68 -12.16
CA VAL A 291 -0.74 -9.52 -13.51
C VAL A 291 -0.80 -8.05 -13.89
N ALA A 292 -0.28 -7.73 -15.08
CA ALA A 292 -0.49 -6.43 -15.72
C ALA A 292 -1.64 -6.56 -16.73
N ILE A 293 -2.55 -5.61 -16.68
CA ILE A 293 -3.72 -5.53 -17.57
C ILE A 293 -3.62 -4.19 -18.29
N ASN A 294 -3.54 -4.23 -19.60
CA ASN A 294 -3.55 -3.03 -20.43
C ASN A 294 -4.80 -3.03 -21.30
N LEU A 295 -5.60 -1.96 -21.19
CA LEU A 295 -6.82 -1.79 -21.96
C LEU A 295 -6.47 -1.21 -23.34
N VAL A 296 -6.67 -2.02 -24.39
CA VAL A 296 -6.51 -1.61 -25.78
C VAL A 296 -7.86 -1.70 -26.47
N GLU A 297 -8.49 -0.56 -26.73
CA GLU A 297 -9.84 -0.46 -27.33
C GLU A 297 -10.89 -1.30 -26.57
N LYS A 298 -11.45 -2.34 -27.25
CA LYS A 298 -12.47 -3.25 -26.67
C LYS A 298 -11.87 -4.51 -26.08
N ASP A 299 -10.55 -4.68 -26.13
CA ASP A 299 -9.86 -5.90 -25.76
C ASP A 299 -8.69 -5.60 -24.82
N SER A 300 -8.54 -6.40 -23.79
CA SER A 300 -7.50 -6.24 -22.77
C SER A 300 -6.37 -7.24 -22.98
N VAL A 301 -5.13 -6.77 -22.86
CA VAL A 301 -3.95 -7.63 -22.81
C VAL A 301 -3.61 -7.93 -21.36
N TYR A 302 -3.53 -9.20 -21.01
CA TYR A 302 -3.16 -9.71 -19.68
C TYR A 302 -1.77 -10.30 -19.74
N ILE A 303 -0.85 -9.84 -18.89
CA ILE A 303 0.53 -10.33 -18.81
C ILE A 303 0.80 -10.76 -17.37
N HIS A 304 1.04 -12.04 -17.16
CA HIS A 304 1.42 -12.63 -15.89
C HIS A 304 2.92 -12.97 -15.87
N GLY A 305 3.53 -12.92 -14.70
CA GLY A 305 4.86 -13.40 -14.41
C GLY A 305 5.10 -13.41 -12.91
N GLN A 306 6.11 -14.12 -12.44
CA GLN A 306 6.41 -14.17 -10.99
C GLN A 306 6.73 -12.79 -10.42
N LYS A 307 7.32 -11.90 -11.25
CA LYS A 307 7.59 -10.51 -10.92
C LYS A 307 7.28 -9.62 -12.12
N LEU A 308 6.47 -8.60 -11.90
CA LEU A 308 6.26 -7.51 -12.84
C LEU A 308 6.96 -6.26 -12.32
N MET A 309 7.65 -5.56 -13.20
CA MET A 309 8.37 -4.33 -12.89
C MET A 309 8.00 -3.25 -13.91
N VAL A 310 7.60 -2.08 -13.43
CA VAL A 310 7.34 -0.91 -14.27
C VAL A 310 8.33 0.18 -13.90
N THR A 311 9.00 0.74 -14.88
CA THR A 311 9.98 1.82 -14.73
C THR A 311 9.75 2.92 -15.76
N GLY A 312 10.27 4.11 -15.50
CA GLY A 312 10.20 5.26 -16.40
C GLY A 312 9.06 6.20 -16.08
N LYS A 313 9.23 7.44 -16.54
CA LYS A 313 8.27 8.53 -16.37
C LYS A 313 7.02 8.32 -17.22
N GLU A 314 6.04 9.16 -17.01
CA GLU A 314 4.85 9.23 -17.85
C GLU A 314 5.24 9.32 -19.35
N GLY A 315 4.52 8.56 -20.20
CA GLY A 315 4.82 8.47 -21.64
C GLY A 315 6.01 7.61 -22.05
N GLU A 316 6.90 7.25 -21.13
CA GLU A 316 8.11 6.46 -21.39
C GLU A 316 8.20 5.20 -20.52
N ARG A 317 7.07 4.62 -20.16
CA ARG A 317 7.00 3.46 -19.27
C ARG A 317 7.56 2.20 -19.94
N ILE A 318 8.31 1.44 -19.16
CA ILE A 318 8.82 0.13 -19.54
C ILE A 318 8.26 -0.90 -18.57
N LEU A 319 7.39 -1.78 -19.06
CA LEU A 319 6.93 -2.97 -18.35
C LEU A 319 7.90 -4.11 -18.60
N ARG A 320 8.34 -4.77 -17.54
CA ARG A 320 9.11 -6.01 -17.60
C ARG A 320 8.41 -7.09 -16.79
N ALA A 321 8.20 -8.23 -17.39
CA ALA A 321 7.71 -9.44 -16.72
C ALA A 321 8.82 -10.48 -16.70
N TYR A 322 8.99 -11.17 -15.59
CA TYR A 322 10.07 -12.12 -15.37
C TYR A 322 9.55 -13.45 -14.85
N LYS A 323 10.15 -14.51 -15.36
CA LYS A 323 9.97 -15.92 -15.02
C LYS A 323 8.57 -16.45 -15.30
N ASN A 324 8.50 -17.50 -16.12
CA ASN A 324 7.26 -18.19 -16.49
C ASN A 324 6.18 -17.23 -16.99
N VAL A 325 6.58 -16.31 -17.85
CA VAL A 325 5.66 -15.28 -18.34
C VAL A 325 4.63 -15.90 -19.25
N ARG A 326 3.38 -15.53 -19.03
CA ARG A 326 2.21 -15.93 -19.81
C ARG A 326 1.41 -14.68 -20.14
N PHE A 327 0.90 -14.62 -21.36
CA PHE A 327 0.04 -13.50 -21.75
C PHE A 327 -1.15 -14.01 -22.54
N TYR A 328 -2.22 -13.23 -22.46
CA TYR A 328 -3.47 -13.51 -23.14
C TYR A 328 -4.09 -12.22 -23.69
N LYS A 329 -4.56 -12.31 -24.92
CA LYS A 329 -5.44 -11.41 -25.64
C LYS A 329 -6.41 -12.31 -26.43
N ILE A 330 -7.60 -11.84 -26.80
CA ILE A 330 -8.67 -12.67 -27.41
C ILE A 330 -8.15 -13.58 -28.54
N ASP A 331 -7.42 -13.02 -29.52
CA ASP A 331 -6.96 -13.77 -30.71
C ASP A 331 -5.50 -14.24 -30.60
N MET A 332 -4.86 -13.95 -29.47
CA MET A 332 -3.42 -14.18 -29.33
C MET A 332 -3.06 -14.51 -27.88
N SER A 333 -2.27 -15.57 -27.71
CA SER A 333 -1.71 -15.89 -26.41
C SER A 333 -0.28 -16.40 -26.54
N GLY A 334 0.46 -16.46 -25.42
CA GLY A 334 1.82 -16.96 -25.50
C GLY A 334 2.50 -17.14 -24.16
N LYS A 335 3.68 -17.76 -24.22
CA LYS A 335 4.58 -18.03 -23.09
C LYS A 335 6.01 -17.68 -23.46
N CYS A 336 6.79 -17.23 -22.48
CA CYS A 336 8.24 -17.01 -22.58
C CYS A 336 8.86 -16.89 -21.20
N ASP A 337 10.18 -16.77 -21.10
CA ASP A 337 10.83 -16.55 -19.80
C ASP A 337 10.68 -15.11 -19.33
N SER A 338 10.73 -14.14 -20.26
CA SER A 338 10.56 -12.73 -19.94
C SER A 338 9.96 -11.90 -21.07
N ILE A 339 9.25 -10.82 -20.66
CA ILE A 339 8.73 -9.79 -21.58
C ILE A 339 9.33 -8.43 -21.20
N HIS A 340 9.73 -7.67 -22.24
CA HIS A 340 10.09 -6.27 -22.13
C HIS A 340 9.23 -5.45 -23.08
N SER A 341 8.33 -4.62 -22.54
CA SER A 341 7.44 -3.78 -23.33
C SER A 341 7.74 -2.30 -23.06
N ASN A 342 8.06 -1.55 -24.10
CA ASN A 342 8.39 -0.14 -24.04
C ASN A 342 7.28 0.68 -24.70
N SER A 343 6.58 1.52 -23.92
CA SER A 343 5.44 2.30 -24.39
C SER A 343 5.82 3.39 -25.40
N LYS A 344 7.06 3.93 -25.32
CA LYS A 344 7.55 4.98 -26.23
C LYS A 344 7.80 4.46 -27.65
N THR A 345 8.33 3.26 -27.75
CA THR A 345 8.67 2.63 -29.04
C THR A 345 7.61 1.65 -29.53
N ALA A 346 6.57 1.41 -28.73
CA ALA A 346 5.55 0.37 -28.92
C ALA A 346 6.14 -1.03 -29.20
N LEU A 347 7.37 -1.28 -28.74
CA LEU A 347 8.08 -2.54 -28.94
C LEU A 347 7.93 -3.43 -27.70
N THR A 348 7.39 -4.63 -27.92
CA THR A 348 7.35 -5.71 -26.92
C THR A 348 8.24 -6.85 -27.38
N LYS A 349 9.23 -7.20 -26.55
CA LYS A 349 10.16 -8.32 -26.80
C LYS A 349 9.77 -9.50 -25.91
N LEU A 350 9.61 -10.67 -26.52
CA LEU A 350 9.46 -11.95 -25.85
C LEU A 350 10.80 -12.68 -25.94
N ILE A 351 11.35 -13.07 -24.81
CA ILE A 351 12.72 -13.61 -24.68
C ILE A 351 12.69 -14.92 -23.91
N GLY A 352 13.50 -15.86 -24.31
CA GLY A 352 13.66 -17.18 -23.70
C GLY A 352 12.54 -18.14 -24.11
N ASN A 353 12.82 -18.90 -25.18
CA ASN A 353 11.92 -19.92 -25.73
C ASN A 353 10.48 -19.44 -25.97
N PRO A 354 10.27 -18.29 -26.61
CA PRO A 354 8.95 -17.74 -26.80
C PRO A 354 8.10 -18.67 -27.69
N ILE A 355 6.85 -18.79 -27.28
CA ILE A 355 5.80 -19.41 -28.08
C ILE A 355 4.62 -18.46 -28.17
N LEU A 356 4.13 -18.25 -29.36
CA LEU A 356 2.98 -17.42 -29.70
C LEU A 356 1.92 -18.30 -30.37
N TRP A 357 0.71 -18.30 -29.84
CA TRP A 357 -0.46 -18.86 -30.53
C TRP A 357 -1.30 -17.72 -31.09
N ASN A 358 -1.55 -17.80 -32.39
CA ASN A 358 -2.42 -16.88 -33.12
C ASN A 358 -3.47 -17.72 -33.87
N GLY A 359 -4.71 -17.67 -33.43
CA GLY A 359 -5.70 -18.65 -33.88
C GLY A 359 -5.26 -20.07 -33.53
N GLU A 360 -5.32 -21.00 -34.50
CA GLU A 360 -4.88 -22.39 -34.36
C GLU A 360 -3.39 -22.57 -34.70
N SER A 361 -2.71 -21.50 -35.10
CA SER A 361 -1.29 -21.55 -35.44
C SER A 361 -0.40 -21.29 -34.26
N GLN A 362 0.66 -22.06 -34.12
CA GLN A 362 1.73 -21.94 -33.16
C GLN A 362 2.99 -21.42 -33.87
N ILE A 363 3.57 -20.36 -33.32
CA ILE A 363 4.82 -19.76 -33.83
C ILE A 363 5.87 -19.85 -32.73
N THR A 364 7.08 -20.32 -33.06
CA THR A 364 8.23 -20.39 -32.15
C THR A 364 9.47 -19.79 -32.79
N GLY A 365 10.45 -19.43 -31.98
CA GLY A 365 11.76 -18.91 -32.35
C GLY A 365 12.58 -18.59 -31.13
N ASP A 366 13.77 -18.00 -31.26
CA ASP A 366 14.63 -17.68 -30.15
C ASP A 366 14.19 -16.36 -29.47
N ILE A 367 13.79 -15.36 -30.26
CA ILE A 367 13.34 -14.06 -29.81
C ILE A 367 12.17 -13.60 -30.68
N MET A 368 11.13 -13.03 -30.07
CA MET A 368 10.03 -12.42 -30.80
C MET A 368 9.88 -10.94 -30.44
N HIS A 369 9.62 -10.13 -31.48
CA HIS A 369 9.30 -8.71 -31.34
C HIS A 369 7.88 -8.48 -31.86
N LEU A 370 6.99 -8.05 -30.94
CA LEU A 370 5.68 -7.52 -31.30
C LEU A 370 5.82 -5.99 -31.34
N ILE A 371 5.51 -5.40 -32.47
CA ILE A 371 5.68 -3.97 -32.73
C ILE A 371 4.28 -3.39 -32.94
N GLY A 372 3.91 -2.40 -32.15
CA GLY A 372 2.67 -1.66 -32.29
C GLY A 372 2.86 -0.36 -33.05
N ASP A 373 1.78 0.18 -33.55
CA ASP A 373 1.71 1.53 -34.06
C ASP A 373 1.48 2.53 -32.90
N ASN A 374 2.33 3.53 -32.80
CA ASN A 374 2.27 4.51 -31.71
C ASN A 374 1.04 5.41 -31.73
N THR A 375 0.44 5.60 -32.92
CA THR A 375 -0.73 6.45 -33.11
C THR A 375 -2.01 5.70 -32.83
N THR A 376 -2.19 4.56 -33.49
CA THR A 376 -3.42 3.76 -33.37
C THR A 376 -3.43 2.83 -32.14
N LYS A 377 -2.25 2.58 -31.54
CA LYS A 377 -2.04 1.61 -30.44
C LYS A 377 -2.37 0.16 -30.83
N LYS A 378 -2.58 -0.10 -32.11
CA LYS A 378 -2.81 -1.45 -32.65
C LYS A 378 -1.48 -2.16 -32.92
N LEU A 379 -1.52 -3.47 -32.95
CA LEU A 379 -0.39 -4.29 -33.36
C LEU A 379 -0.18 -4.13 -34.88
N ASP A 380 1.04 -3.81 -35.27
CA ASP A 380 1.46 -3.57 -36.65
C ASP A 380 2.23 -4.76 -37.22
N SER A 381 3.27 -5.20 -36.53
CA SER A 381 4.15 -6.24 -37.09
C SER A 381 4.70 -7.19 -36.02
N LEU A 382 5.05 -8.39 -36.48
CA LEU A 382 5.73 -9.47 -35.77
C LEU A 382 7.10 -9.73 -36.43
N LYS A 383 8.16 -9.82 -35.63
CA LYS A 383 9.45 -10.34 -36.05
C LYS A 383 9.83 -11.53 -35.19
N VAL A 384 10.12 -12.66 -35.81
CA VAL A 384 10.69 -13.82 -35.11
C VAL A 384 12.10 -14.01 -35.60
N LEU A 385 13.04 -14.04 -34.68
CA LEU A 385 14.47 -14.10 -35.02
C LEU A 385 15.05 -15.45 -34.59
N ASN A 386 15.74 -16.05 -35.49
CA ASN A 386 16.38 -17.36 -35.43
C ASN A 386 15.42 -18.51 -35.12
N ASN A 387 15.68 -19.65 -35.76
CA ASN A 387 14.96 -20.91 -35.54
C ASN A 387 13.44 -20.78 -35.65
N THR A 388 12.97 -19.95 -36.60
CA THR A 388 11.53 -19.74 -36.78
C THR A 388 10.84 -21.02 -37.19
N PHE A 389 9.74 -21.35 -36.53
CA PHE A 389 8.88 -22.48 -36.84
C PHE A 389 7.41 -22.11 -36.68
N ILE A 390 6.63 -22.27 -37.72
CA ILE A 390 5.17 -22.15 -37.70
C ILE A 390 4.59 -23.54 -37.82
N VAL A 391 3.61 -23.86 -37.00
CA VAL A 391 2.88 -25.13 -37.11
C VAL A 391 1.40 -24.91 -36.78
N SER A 392 0.54 -25.48 -37.60
CA SER A 392 -0.90 -25.60 -37.34
C SER A 392 -1.35 -27.04 -37.55
N ARG A 393 -2.36 -27.46 -36.80
CA ARG A 393 -2.91 -28.80 -36.93
C ARG A 393 -3.78 -28.87 -38.20
N ASP A 394 -3.65 -29.92 -38.99
CA ASP A 394 -4.64 -30.26 -40.01
C ASP A 394 -5.91 -30.76 -39.27
N THR A 395 -6.94 -29.91 -39.19
CA THR A 395 -8.15 -30.18 -38.44
C THR A 395 -9.03 -31.27 -39.08
N LEU A 396 -8.81 -31.56 -40.34
CA LEU A 396 -9.56 -32.56 -41.11
C LEU A 396 -8.81 -33.88 -41.28
N GLY A 397 -7.58 -33.95 -40.75
CA GLY A 397 -6.71 -35.11 -40.81
C GLY A 397 -5.91 -35.29 -39.51
N THR A 398 -4.82 -36.03 -39.58
CA THR A 398 -3.93 -36.30 -38.44
C THR A 398 -2.58 -35.58 -38.56
N GLY A 399 -2.41 -34.77 -39.60
CA GLY A 399 -1.15 -34.12 -39.95
C GLY A 399 -0.97 -32.74 -39.32
N TYR A 400 0.15 -32.11 -39.70
CA TYR A 400 0.48 -30.74 -39.30
C TYR A 400 1.00 -29.97 -40.52
N ASN A 401 0.42 -28.80 -40.76
CA ASN A 401 1.00 -27.82 -41.66
C ASN A 401 2.19 -27.17 -40.96
N GLN A 402 3.33 -27.11 -41.62
CA GLN A 402 4.60 -26.73 -41.05
C GLN A 402 5.34 -25.79 -42.00
N VAL A 403 5.85 -24.68 -41.50
CA VAL A 403 6.76 -23.78 -42.19
C VAL A 403 7.92 -23.44 -41.27
N LYS A 404 9.13 -23.60 -41.76
CA LYS A 404 10.35 -23.37 -41.02
C LYS A 404 11.29 -22.44 -41.79
N GLY A 405 12.10 -21.67 -41.11
CA GLY A 405 13.13 -20.82 -41.67
C GLY A 405 14.01 -20.19 -40.60
N LEU A 406 14.93 -19.32 -40.98
CA LEU A 406 15.78 -18.63 -40.04
C LEU A 406 14.99 -17.52 -39.31
N ASN A 407 14.35 -16.63 -40.08
CA ASN A 407 13.59 -15.49 -39.53
C ASN A 407 12.20 -15.40 -40.17
N LEU A 408 11.27 -14.75 -39.40
CA LEU A 408 9.94 -14.43 -39.86
C LEU A 408 9.68 -12.92 -39.70
N PHE A 409 9.02 -12.33 -40.69
CA PHE A 409 8.49 -10.97 -40.69
C PHE A 409 7.01 -11.03 -41.06
N GLY A 410 6.16 -10.72 -40.10
CA GLY A 410 4.71 -10.71 -40.30
C GLY A 410 4.11 -9.33 -40.14
N LYS A 411 3.07 -9.03 -40.90
CA LYS A 411 2.25 -7.83 -40.80
C LYS A 411 0.86 -8.18 -40.34
N PHE A 412 0.31 -7.33 -39.48
CA PHE A 412 -1.07 -7.44 -39.01
C PHE A 412 -2.02 -6.56 -39.83
N LYS A 413 -3.18 -7.10 -40.16
CA LYS A 413 -4.30 -6.39 -40.75
C LYS A 413 -5.51 -6.61 -39.82
N GLU A 414 -6.14 -5.54 -39.34
CA GLU A 414 -7.28 -5.61 -38.44
C GLU A 414 -7.05 -6.46 -37.16
N GLY A 415 -5.79 -6.48 -36.69
CA GLY A 415 -5.40 -7.22 -35.47
C GLY A 415 -5.08 -8.70 -35.69
N LYS A 416 -5.25 -9.23 -36.91
CA LYS A 416 -4.90 -10.59 -37.32
C LYS A 416 -3.61 -10.59 -38.14
N LEU A 417 -2.80 -11.63 -37.98
CA LEU A 417 -1.62 -11.84 -38.82
C LEU A 417 -2.09 -12.14 -40.23
N HIS A 418 -1.57 -11.39 -41.22
CA HIS A 418 -2.08 -11.45 -42.60
C HIS A 418 -0.97 -11.77 -43.64
N ASP A 419 0.12 -11.00 -43.66
CA ASP A 419 1.21 -11.18 -44.62
C ASP A 419 2.46 -11.62 -43.85
N VAL A 420 3.01 -12.77 -44.19
CA VAL A 420 4.10 -13.41 -43.45
C VAL A 420 5.21 -13.86 -44.41
N ASP A 421 6.35 -13.23 -44.28
CA ASP A 421 7.58 -13.65 -44.95
C ASP A 421 8.42 -14.53 -44.03
N VAL A 422 8.73 -15.75 -44.43
CA VAL A 422 9.73 -16.62 -43.82
C VAL A 422 10.94 -16.66 -44.70
N ILE A 423 12.14 -16.41 -44.18
CA ILE A 423 13.34 -16.23 -44.97
C ILE A 423 14.51 -17.08 -44.49
N LYS A 424 15.34 -17.46 -45.42
CA LYS A 424 16.57 -18.25 -45.32
C LYS A 424 16.32 -19.68 -44.84
N ASN A 425 16.76 -20.62 -45.70
CA ASN A 425 16.65 -22.06 -45.49
C ASN A 425 15.22 -22.47 -45.12
N THR A 426 14.27 -22.07 -45.94
CA THR A 426 12.87 -22.34 -45.68
C THR A 426 12.49 -23.74 -46.15
N GLU A 427 11.71 -24.40 -45.32
CA GLU A 427 11.12 -25.70 -45.55
C GLU A 427 9.62 -25.63 -45.24
N VAL A 428 8.79 -26.31 -46.05
CA VAL A 428 7.36 -26.41 -45.84
C VAL A 428 6.87 -27.85 -45.95
N VAL A 429 5.89 -28.19 -45.17
CA VAL A 429 4.98 -29.34 -45.36
C VAL A 429 3.56 -28.81 -45.19
N TYR A 430 2.75 -28.91 -46.25
CA TYR A 430 1.39 -28.36 -46.25
C TYR A 430 0.42 -29.36 -46.87
N TYR A 431 -0.66 -29.68 -46.13
CA TYR A 431 -1.71 -30.58 -46.57
C TYR A 431 -2.72 -29.79 -47.39
N MET A 432 -2.66 -30.00 -48.72
CA MET A 432 -3.48 -29.30 -49.71
C MET A 432 -4.85 -29.96 -49.82
N ARG A 433 -5.90 -29.16 -49.75
CA ARG A 433 -7.29 -29.63 -49.86
C ARG A 433 -8.03 -28.87 -50.94
N ASN A 434 -9.01 -29.54 -51.60
CA ASN A 434 -9.93 -28.90 -52.53
C ASN A 434 -11.11 -28.22 -51.75
N ASP A 435 -12.01 -27.60 -52.51
CA ASP A 435 -13.19 -26.91 -51.95
C ASP A 435 -14.12 -27.85 -51.17
N ASP A 436 -14.09 -29.15 -51.51
CA ASP A 436 -14.85 -30.21 -50.79
C ASP A 436 -14.09 -30.73 -49.56
N ASN A 437 -13.01 -30.09 -49.15
CA ASN A 437 -12.14 -30.50 -48.03
C ASN A 437 -11.42 -31.85 -48.21
N GLN A 438 -11.39 -32.42 -49.43
CA GLN A 438 -10.66 -33.65 -49.70
C GLN A 438 -9.18 -33.36 -49.85
N LEU A 439 -8.32 -34.21 -49.28
CA LEU A 439 -6.87 -34.09 -49.39
C LEU A 439 -6.45 -34.43 -50.84
N ILE A 440 -5.90 -33.44 -51.55
CA ILE A 440 -5.41 -33.60 -52.91
C ILE A 440 -3.91 -33.93 -52.98
N GLY A 441 -3.18 -33.64 -51.91
CA GLY A 441 -1.76 -33.97 -51.79
C GLY A 441 -1.08 -33.23 -50.67
N ILE A 442 0.17 -33.59 -50.41
CA ILE A 442 1.03 -32.98 -49.42
C ILE A 442 2.16 -32.24 -50.15
N ASN A 443 2.13 -30.91 -50.09
CA ASN A 443 3.20 -30.08 -50.63
C ASN A 443 4.41 -30.16 -49.71
N LYS A 444 5.55 -30.55 -50.21
CA LYS A 444 6.82 -30.56 -49.49
C LYS A 444 7.88 -29.88 -50.32
N ASN A 445 8.28 -28.67 -49.93
CA ASN A 445 9.20 -27.84 -50.67
C ASN A 445 10.26 -27.20 -49.77
N VAL A 446 11.39 -26.87 -50.35
CA VAL A 446 12.44 -26.01 -49.81
C VAL A 446 12.63 -24.79 -50.70
N SER A 447 13.00 -23.65 -50.13
CA SER A 447 13.27 -22.44 -50.90
C SER A 447 14.14 -21.45 -50.09
N SER A 448 14.50 -20.34 -50.72
CA SER A 448 15.21 -19.26 -49.98
C SER A 448 14.28 -18.37 -49.18
N LYS A 449 13.02 -18.23 -49.64
CA LYS A 449 11.97 -17.42 -48.99
C LYS A 449 10.60 -18.04 -49.31
N ILE A 450 9.71 -17.99 -48.31
CA ILE A 450 8.29 -18.31 -48.43
C ILE A 450 7.50 -17.08 -47.97
N ASN A 451 6.51 -16.68 -48.78
CA ASN A 451 5.48 -15.74 -48.39
C ASN A 451 4.16 -16.47 -48.16
N LEU A 452 3.50 -16.17 -47.06
CA LEU A 452 2.19 -16.69 -46.69
C LEU A 452 1.22 -15.54 -46.63
N ILE A 453 0.11 -15.62 -47.35
CA ILE A 453 -1.04 -14.75 -47.13
C ILE A 453 -2.06 -15.54 -46.28
N LEU A 454 -2.48 -14.94 -45.19
CA LEU A 454 -3.43 -15.53 -44.25
C LEU A 454 -4.75 -14.74 -44.28
N GLU A 455 -5.85 -15.45 -44.42
CA GLU A 455 -7.19 -14.88 -44.24
C GLU A 455 -7.88 -15.63 -43.10
N ASN A 456 -8.39 -14.90 -42.10
CA ASN A 456 -9.00 -15.45 -40.91
C ASN A 456 -8.15 -16.47 -40.12
N ASN A 457 -6.82 -16.34 -40.16
CA ASN A 457 -5.79 -17.22 -39.61
C ASN A 457 -5.55 -18.53 -40.39
N ASP A 458 -6.23 -18.75 -41.51
CA ASP A 458 -5.96 -19.85 -42.42
C ASP A 458 -5.05 -19.40 -43.59
N ILE A 459 -4.23 -20.30 -44.10
CA ILE A 459 -3.32 -20.00 -45.19
C ILE A 459 -4.15 -20.00 -46.51
N GLU A 460 -4.26 -18.82 -47.12
CA GLU A 460 -4.90 -18.63 -48.42
C GLU A 460 -3.92 -18.88 -49.56
N THR A 461 -2.70 -18.34 -49.45
CA THR A 461 -1.69 -18.42 -50.50
C THR A 461 -0.31 -18.72 -49.92
N ILE A 462 0.42 -19.62 -50.58
CA ILE A 462 1.84 -19.89 -50.32
C ILE A 462 2.62 -19.59 -51.60
N THR A 463 3.56 -18.66 -51.54
CA THR A 463 4.43 -18.32 -52.65
C THR A 463 5.88 -18.63 -52.31
N PHE A 464 6.54 -19.37 -53.17
CA PHE A 464 7.94 -19.76 -53.01
C PHE A 464 8.84 -18.87 -53.87
N PHE A 465 9.98 -18.44 -53.31
CA PHE A 465 10.94 -17.59 -54.03
C PHE A 465 12.34 -18.18 -53.98
N ASN A 466 12.99 -18.22 -55.16
CA ASN A 466 14.38 -18.58 -55.37
C ASN A 466 14.78 -19.98 -54.83
N LYS A 467 15.44 -20.74 -55.65
CA LYS A 467 15.92 -22.09 -55.35
C LYS A 467 14.80 -22.99 -54.82
N VAL A 468 13.67 -22.96 -55.49
CA VAL A 468 12.53 -23.81 -55.15
C VAL A 468 12.83 -25.23 -55.59
N ASP A 469 12.74 -26.19 -54.65
CA ASP A 469 12.93 -27.61 -54.92
C ASP A 469 11.93 -28.40 -54.07
N GLY A 470 11.19 -29.29 -54.70
CA GLY A 470 10.17 -30.14 -54.08
C GLY A 470 8.95 -30.33 -54.95
N ASP A 471 7.99 -31.07 -54.44
CA ASP A 471 6.81 -31.54 -55.17
C ASP A 471 5.55 -31.59 -54.29
N VAL A 472 4.42 -31.85 -54.94
CA VAL A 472 3.16 -32.24 -54.30
C VAL A 472 3.05 -33.76 -54.40
N TYR A 473 3.09 -34.42 -53.25
CA TYR A 473 3.03 -35.88 -53.17
C TYR A 473 1.62 -36.35 -52.84
N PRO A 474 1.11 -37.40 -53.51
CA PRO A 474 -0.02 -38.15 -52.99
C PRO A 474 0.28 -38.64 -51.55
N GLU A 475 -0.72 -38.72 -50.72
CA GLU A 475 -0.50 -39.11 -49.31
C GLU A 475 0.17 -40.49 -49.16
N ALA A 476 -0.19 -41.44 -50.05
CA ALA A 476 0.39 -42.78 -50.06
C ALA A 476 1.90 -42.78 -50.38
N ASP A 477 2.38 -41.82 -51.16
CA ASP A 477 3.74 -41.77 -51.64
C ASP A 477 4.72 -41.04 -50.72
N LEU A 478 4.20 -40.27 -49.73
CA LEU A 478 5.03 -39.57 -48.75
C LEU A 478 5.02 -40.29 -47.41
N PRO A 479 6.10 -40.98 -47.03
CA PRO A 479 6.18 -41.68 -45.73
C PRO A 479 5.93 -40.74 -44.53
N GLU A 480 5.34 -41.22 -43.45
CA GLU A 480 4.96 -40.42 -42.31
C GLU A 480 6.13 -39.66 -41.69
N ASN A 481 7.30 -40.27 -41.64
CA ASN A 481 8.53 -39.62 -41.12
C ASN A 481 8.98 -38.44 -42.02
N ALA A 482 8.71 -38.48 -43.33
CA ALA A 482 9.00 -37.40 -44.25
C ALA A 482 8.00 -36.25 -44.19
N ARG A 483 6.83 -36.46 -43.59
CA ARG A 483 5.81 -35.42 -43.32
C ARG A 483 6.11 -34.57 -42.10
N LYS A 484 7.21 -34.82 -41.39
CA LYS A 484 7.60 -34.09 -40.16
C LYS A 484 8.92 -33.39 -40.40
N LEU A 485 8.92 -32.05 -40.37
CA LEU A 485 10.16 -31.27 -40.47
C LEU A 485 10.97 -31.42 -39.18
N LYS A 486 12.29 -31.41 -39.28
CA LYS A 486 13.18 -31.49 -38.13
C LYS A 486 12.95 -30.29 -37.21
N GLY A 487 12.60 -30.58 -35.96
CA GLY A 487 12.31 -29.55 -34.94
C GLY A 487 10.82 -29.35 -34.67
N LEU A 488 9.93 -30.07 -35.34
CA LEU A 488 8.51 -30.06 -35.06
C LEU A 488 8.24 -30.37 -33.56
N LYS A 489 7.58 -29.44 -32.88
CA LYS A 489 7.08 -29.61 -31.51
C LYS A 489 5.71 -28.94 -31.41
N TRP A 490 4.66 -29.74 -31.47
CA TRP A 490 3.32 -29.22 -31.22
C TRP A 490 3.07 -29.09 -29.71
N ARG A 491 2.63 -27.92 -29.30
CA ARG A 491 2.35 -27.56 -27.90
C ARG A 491 0.96 -26.93 -27.73
N GLY A 492 0.03 -27.28 -28.60
CA GLY A 492 -1.33 -26.74 -28.60
C GLY A 492 -2.10 -26.98 -27.29
N ASP A 493 -1.78 -28.07 -26.58
CA ASP A 493 -2.37 -28.36 -25.26
C ASP A 493 -1.94 -27.37 -24.17
N GLU A 494 -0.82 -26.66 -24.39
CA GLU A 494 -0.33 -25.62 -23.47
C GLU A 494 -0.91 -24.23 -23.78
N ARG A 495 -1.73 -24.10 -24.83
CA ARG A 495 -2.30 -22.84 -25.27
C ARG A 495 -3.17 -22.24 -24.18
N ILE A 496 -2.97 -20.96 -23.93
CA ILE A 496 -3.77 -20.16 -23.00
C ILE A 496 -5.04 -19.75 -23.72
N LYS A 497 -6.19 -20.24 -23.24
CA LYS A 497 -7.51 -20.07 -23.89
C LYS A 497 -8.33 -18.95 -23.27
N SER A 498 -8.01 -18.56 -22.03
CA SER A 498 -8.71 -17.51 -21.30
C SER A 498 -7.73 -16.64 -20.50
N LYS A 499 -8.22 -15.50 -20.03
CA LYS A 499 -7.47 -14.62 -19.12
C LYS A 499 -7.10 -15.27 -17.78
N ASP A 500 -7.82 -16.32 -17.38
CA ASP A 500 -7.59 -17.00 -16.10
C ASP A 500 -6.54 -18.12 -16.24
N ASP A 501 -6.33 -18.66 -17.45
CA ASP A 501 -5.34 -19.69 -17.73
C ASP A 501 -3.89 -19.16 -17.72
N ILE A 502 -3.70 -17.85 -17.61
CA ILE A 502 -2.36 -17.26 -17.42
C ILE A 502 -1.76 -17.64 -16.07
N PHE A 503 -2.57 -18.01 -15.09
CA PHE A 503 -2.12 -18.41 -13.78
C PHE A 503 -1.91 -19.93 -13.69
N THR A 504 -0.91 -20.35 -12.91
CA THR A 504 -0.67 -21.77 -12.61
C THR A 504 -1.55 -22.25 -11.46
N ALA A 505 -1.58 -23.56 -11.21
CA ALA A 505 -2.21 -24.11 -10.03
C ALA A 505 -1.60 -23.53 -8.75
N GLU A 506 -0.27 -23.42 -8.68
CA GLU A 506 0.44 -22.83 -7.54
C GLU A 506 0.09 -21.35 -7.34
N ASP A 507 -0.11 -20.58 -8.41
CA ASP A 507 -0.56 -19.18 -8.32
C ASP A 507 -1.96 -19.09 -7.71
N ASN A 508 -2.85 -20.02 -8.05
CA ASN A 508 -4.21 -20.06 -7.53
C ASN A 508 -4.25 -20.51 -6.06
N GLU A 509 -3.49 -21.53 -5.69
CA GLU A 509 -3.33 -21.96 -4.29
C GLU A 509 -2.76 -20.83 -3.42
N LEU A 510 -1.72 -20.13 -3.92
CA LEU A 510 -1.17 -18.97 -3.23
C LEU A 510 -2.20 -17.86 -3.05
N ASN A 511 -3.02 -17.59 -4.08
CA ASN A 511 -4.11 -16.61 -4.02
C ASN A 511 -5.11 -16.96 -2.92
N ASP A 512 -5.58 -18.20 -2.89
CA ASP A 512 -6.60 -18.64 -1.95
C ASP A 512 -6.10 -18.57 -0.50
N LYS A 513 -4.84 -18.97 -0.29
CA LYS A 513 -4.17 -18.81 1.00
C LYS A 513 -4.10 -17.34 1.44
N LEU A 514 -3.63 -16.44 0.57
CA LEU A 514 -3.45 -15.03 0.91
C LEU A 514 -4.79 -14.30 1.10
N VAL A 515 -5.82 -14.69 0.36
CA VAL A 515 -7.20 -14.18 0.55
C VAL A 515 -7.76 -14.63 1.90
N GLN A 516 -7.55 -15.91 2.28
CA GLN A 516 -7.99 -16.41 3.58
C GLN A 516 -7.24 -15.73 4.73
N GLU A 517 -5.92 -15.59 4.65
CA GLU A 517 -5.13 -14.83 5.62
C GLU A 517 -5.62 -13.38 5.78
N GLY A 518 -6.07 -12.75 4.69
CA GLY A 518 -6.66 -11.41 4.71
C GLY A 518 -7.97 -11.35 5.50
N LYS A 519 -8.86 -12.31 5.28
CA LYS A 519 -10.14 -12.43 6.02
C LYS A 519 -9.91 -12.66 7.51
N ASP A 520 -9.00 -13.55 7.86
CA ASP A 520 -8.65 -13.86 9.25
C ASP A 520 -8.05 -12.64 9.97
N GLN A 521 -7.22 -11.87 9.28
CA GLN A 521 -6.67 -10.63 9.81
C GLN A 521 -7.76 -9.57 10.02
N GLU A 522 -8.68 -9.41 9.07
CA GLU A 522 -9.80 -8.47 9.21
C GLU A 522 -10.71 -8.84 10.38
N ALA A 523 -10.98 -10.13 10.60
CA ALA A 523 -11.74 -10.62 11.74
C ALA A 523 -11.04 -10.29 13.06
N LYS A 524 -9.72 -10.52 13.15
CA LYS A 524 -8.91 -10.15 14.34
C LYS A 524 -8.90 -8.65 14.59
N ASP A 525 -8.82 -7.83 13.54
CA ASP A 525 -8.79 -6.37 13.67
C ASP A 525 -10.13 -5.76 14.11
N LYS A 526 -11.24 -6.47 13.92
CA LYS A 526 -12.55 -6.08 14.46
C LYS A 526 -12.66 -6.32 15.97
N THR A 527 -11.95 -7.31 16.49
CA THR A 527 -12.03 -7.74 17.91
C THR A 527 -10.93 -7.18 18.79
N THR A 528 -9.85 -6.65 18.24
CA THR A 528 -8.68 -6.19 18.99
C THR A 528 -8.56 -4.66 18.95
N PRO A 529 -8.50 -3.96 20.12
CA PRO A 529 -8.11 -2.56 20.14
C PRO A 529 -6.72 -2.38 19.50
N MET A 530 -6.49 -1.26 18.83
CA MET A 530 -5.23 -0.96 18.15
C MET A 530 -4.09 -0.82 19.17
N LYS A 531 -3.48 -1.95 19.58
CA LYS A 531 -2.20 -1.94 20.30
C LYS A 531 -1.08 -1.81 19.27
N VAL A 532 -0.08 -0.97 19.56
CA VAL A 532 1.14 -0.87 18.74
C VAL A 532 1.75 -2.27 18.63
N ARG A 533 1.72 -2.89 17.46
CA ARG A 533 2.42 -4.15 17.25
C ARG A 533 3.92 -3.88 17.28
N LYS A 534 4.65 -4.58 18.15
CA LYS A 534 6.13 -4.58 18.15
C LYS A 534 6.74 -4.97 16.78
N GLU A 535 5.97 -5.67 15.94
CA GLU A 535 6.38 -6.11 14.60
C GLU A 535 6.63 -4.97 13.60
N THR A 536 6.07 -3.77 13.83
CA THR A 536 6.35 -2.60 12.97
C THR A 536 7.76 -2.04 13.19
N LEU A 537 8.47 -2.47 14.24
CA LEU A 537 9.85 -2.05 14.52
C LEU A 537 10.91 -2.94 13.83
N ASP A 538 10.56 -4.13 13.36
CA ASP A 538 11.52 -5.05 12.72
C ASP A 538 11.74 -4.80 11.22
N TYR A 539 10.88 -4.01 10.56
CA TYR A 539 11.09 -3.63 9.16
C TYR A 539 12.33 -2.73 8.95
N ASP A 540 12.74 -1.98 9.97
CA ASP A 540 13.97 -1.16 9.92
C ASP A 540 15.25 -2.01 9.91
N LYS A 541 15.20 -3.30 10.25
CA LYS A 541 16.39 -4.19 10.29
C LYS A 541 16.72 -4.87 8.96
N LYS A 542 15.79 -4.87 7.99
CA LYS A 542 16.07 -5.37 6.63
C LYS A 542 16.51 -4.22 5.71
N LYS A 543 17.68 -3.65 5.95
CA LYS A 543 18.37 -2.85 4.92
C LYS A 543 18.66 -3.75 3.73
N PRO A 544 18.35 -3.34 2.48
CA PRO A 544 18.86 -4.06 1.32
C PRO A 544 20.38 -4.02 1.38
N ALA A 545 21.01 -5.18 1.24
CA ALA A 545 22.46 -5.29 1.17
C ALA A 545 22.95 -4.40 0.02
N VAL A 546 23.67 -3.34 0.34
CA VAL A 546 24.39 -2.55 -0.65
C VAL A 546 25.52 -3.45 -1.14
N ASN A 547 25.39 -3.97 -2.36
CA ASN A 547 26.49 -4.62 -3.04
C ASN A 547 27.63 -3.60 -3.16
N LYS A 548 28.68 -3.76 -2.35
CA LYS A 548 29.96 -3.08 -2.55
C LYS A 548 30.52 -3.56 -3.88
N THR A 549 30.44 -2.70 -4.87
CA THR A 549 31.17 -2.88 -6.13
C THR A 549 32.64 -3.00 -5.80
N SER A 550 33.23 -4.15 -6.11
CA SER A 550 34.67 -4.37 -6.04
C SER A 550 35.36 -3.40 -7.00
N THR A 551 36.05 -2.43 -6.46
CA THR A 551 37.01 -1.61 -7.21
C THR A 551 38.18 -2.49 -7.61
N THR A 552 38.19 -2.93 -8.87
CA THR A 552 39.34 -3.55 -9.50
C THR A 552 40.46 -2.49 -9.60
N LYS A 553 41.53 -2.68 -8.86
CA LYS A 553 42.76 -1.91 -9.02
C LYS A 553 43.35 -2.18 -10.39
N ALA A 554 43.44 -1.16 -11.23
CA ALA A 554 44.21 -1.18 -12.45
C ALA A 554 45.71 -1.26 -12.08
N SER A 555 46.37 -2.35 -12.48
CA SER A 555 47.82 -2.47 -12.40
C SER A 555 48.45 -1.66 -13.54
N THR A 556 49.15 -0.64 -13.22
CA THR A 556 50.03 0.09 -14.15
C THR A 556 51.29 -0.73 -14.40
N THR A 557 51.38 -1.33 -15.59
CA THR A 557 52.63 -1.91 -16.09
C THR A 557 53.47 -0.80 -16.71
N LYS A 558 54.60 -0.45 -16.07
CA LYS A 558 55.63 0.38 -16.65
C LYS A 558 56.37 -0.44 -17.70
N THR A 559 56.33 -0.05 -18.96
CA THR A 559 57.26 -0.51 -20.00
C THR A 559 58.43 0.48 -20.09
N LYS A 560 59.63 -0.02 -19.85
CA LYS A 560 60.88 0.62 -20.19
C LYS A 560 61.21 0.42 -21.65
N LYS A 561 61.65 1.48 -22.28
CA LYS A 561 62.28 1.80 -23.54
C LYS A 561 61.35 2.23 -24.63
#